data_fda7057e60b9f0d21f660152f3f17cfb
#
_entry.id   fda7057e60b9f0d21f660152f3f17cfb
#
_cell.length_a   1.000
_cell.length_b   1.000
_cell.length_c   1.000
_cell.angle_alpha   90.00
_cell.angle_beta   90.00
_cell.angle_gamma   90.00
#
_symmetry.space_group_name_H-M   'P 1'
#
loop_
_entity.id
_entity.type
_entity.pdbx_description
1 polymer ?
#
loop_
_entity_poly.entity_id
_entity_poly.type
_entity_poly.pdbx_seq_one_letter_code
_entity_poly.pdbx_strand_id
1 'polypeptide(L)'
;RLVGSEMCIRDSNMIANFGVGFNHIDIEAAKDLGITVSNTPSVLTDCTADIAMSLLLMVARRVGEGERELRSNNWTGWRPTHLLGTKVTGKKLGIIGFGRIGQAVAQRAKFGFNMDILYWDPFDISEDIVSKFNATKLDTIEDICKESDFVSVNCPATKETFHLMNEERFKLMKPSAFVINTARGDIIDEKALLKALADKEIAGAG
;
A
#
# COMPACT_ATOMS: atom_id res chain seq x y z
N ARG A 1 0.77 -18.73 13.06
CA ARG A 1 -0.05 -19.90 13.46
C ARG A 1 -0.64 -19.60 14.82
N LEU A 2 -1.93 -19.41 14.91
CA LEU A 2 -2.65 -19.36 16.17
C LEU A 2 -2.73 -20.79 16.70
N VAL A 3 -2.04 -21.06 17.79
CA VAL A 3 -1.95 -22.38 18.44
C VAL A 3 -3.33 -22.93 18.92
N GLY A 4 -4.38 -22.11 18.88
CA GLY A 4 -5.75 -22.53 19.18
C GLY A 4 -6.60 -22.98 17.97
N SER A 5 -6.13 -22.76 16.73
CA SER A 5 -6.94 -23.01 15.54
C SER A 5 -7.09 -24.52 15.23
N GLU A 6 -6.11 -25.34 15.54
CA GLU A 6 -6.17 -26.78 15.26
C GLU A 6 -7.19 -27.54 16.13
N MET A 7 -7.45 -27.08 17.37
CA MET A 7 -8.45 -27.69 18.24
C MET A 7 -9.88 -27.27 17.87
N CYS A 8 -10.07 -26.07 17.30
CA CYS A 8 -11.38 -25.57 16.89
C CYS A 8 -11.78 -26.00 15.46
N ILE A 9 -10.86 -26.49 14.64
CA ILE A 9 -11.11 -26.81 13.22
C ILE A 9 -11.75 -28.20 13.05
N ARG A 10 -11.54 -29.15 13.97
CA ARG A 10 -11.95 -30.55 13.77
C ARG A 10 -13.46 -30.78 13.75
N ASP A 11 -14.24 -29.89 14.36
CA ASP A 11 -15.69 -29.98 14.49
C ASP A 11 -16.40 -28.67 14.07
N SER A 12 -15.63 -27.69 13.58
CA SER A 12 -16.18 -26.42 13.10
C SER A 12 -16.77 -26.57 11.69
N ASN A 13 -17.98 -26.05 11.50
CA ASN A 13 -18.62 -25.98 10.19
C ASN A 13 -18.32 -24.66 9.46
N MET A 14 -17.74 -23.66 10.16
CA MET A 14 -17.49 -22.33 9.62
C MET A 14 -16.29 -21.66 10.25
N ILE A 15 -15.51 -20.93 9.44
CA ILE A 15 -14.47 -20.00 9.84
C ILE A 15 -14.90 -18.60 9.44
N ALA A 16 -15.19 -17.75 10.42
CA ALA A 16 -15.50 -16.34 10.20
C ALA A 16 -14.22 -15.49 10.32
N ASN A 17 -13.66 -15.06 9.19
CA ASN A 17 -12.46 -14.25 9.16
C ASN A 17 -12.81 -12.76 9.35
N PHE A 18 -12.30 -12.15 10.42
CA PHE A 18 -12.41 -10.71 10.67
C PHE A 18 -11.33 -9.97 9.87
N GLY A 19 -11.62 -9.70 8.60
CA GLY A 19 -10.72 -9.03 7.66
C GLY A 19 -11.07 -9.33 6.21
N VAL A 20 -10.50 -8.59 5.26
CA VAL A 20 -10.67 -8.83 3.81
C VAL A 20 -9.75 -9.96 3.35
N GLY A 21 -8.48 -9.90 3.72
CA GLY A 21 -7.49 -10.90 3.32
C GLY A 21 -7.60 -12.17 4.15
N PHE A 22 -7.51 -13.32 3.49
CA PHE A 22 -7.64 -14.65 4.09
C PHE A 22 -6.45 -15.57 3.73
N ASN A 23 -5.30 -15.00 3.36
CA ASN A 23 -4.09 -15.73 2.98
C ASN A 23 -3.49 -16.60 4.09
N HIS A 24 -3.91 -16.41 5.34
CA HIS A 24 -3.55 -17.23 6.50
C HIS A 24 -4.46 -18.43 6.73
N ILE A 25 -5.51 -18.59 5.92
CA ILE A 25 -6.47 -19.70 5.98
C ILE A 25 -6.23 -20.59 4.75
N ASP A 26 -6.05 -21.88 4.97
CA ASP A 26 -5.99 -22.87 3.89
C ASP A 26 -7.40 -23.12 3.36
N ILE A 27 -7.75 -22.43 2.28
CA ILE A 27 -9.08 -22.48 1.68
C ILE A 27 -9.37 -23.85 1.06
N GLU A 28 -8.37 -24.49 0.44
CA GLU A 28 -8.54 -25.82 -0.18
C GLU A 28 -8.80 -26.87 0.90
N ALA A 29 -8.02 -26.88 1.97
CA ALA A 29 -8.26 -27.78 3.09
C ALA A 29 -9.63 -27.53 3.76
N ALA A 30 -10.04 -26.27 3.91
CA ALA A 30 -11.35 -25.94 4.45
C ALA A 30 -12.48 -26.47 3.57
N LYS A 31 -12.36 -26.33 2.25
CA LYS A 31 -13.31 -26.83 1.27
C LYS A 31 -13.41 -28.36 1.31
N ASP A 32 -12.28 -29.06 1.36
CA ASP A 32 -12.22 -30.52 1.42
C ASP A 32 -12.88 -31.08 2.69
N LEU A 33 -12.83 -30.32 3.77
CA LEU A 33 -13.47 -30.64 5.05
C LEU A 33 -14.93 -30.13 5.16
N GLY A 34 -15.47 -29.51 4.12
CA GLY A 34 -16.83 -28.95 4.13
C GLY A 34 -17.00 -27.73 5.02
N ILE A 35 -15.90 -27.04 5.37
CA ILE A 35 -15.90 -25.86 6.23
C ILE A 35 -16.15 -24.60 5.40
N THR A 36 -17.20 -23.85 5.72
CA THR A 36 -17.47 -22.55 5.09
C THR A 36 -16.52 -21.49 5.61
N VAL A 37 -15.84 -20.75 4.72
CA VAL A 37 -15.00 -19.60 5.10
C VAL A 37 -15.69 -18.32 4.66
N SER A 38 -15.86 -17.36 5.59
CA SER A 38 -16.37 -16.02 5.30
C SER A 38 -15.34 -14.97 5.66
N ASN A 39 -15.42 -13.81 5.00
CA ASN A 39 -14.60 -12.63 5.29
C ASN A 39 -15.50 -11.38 5.33
N THR A 40 -14.90 -10.20 5.64
CA THR A 40 -15.60 -8.92 5.75
C THR A 40 -15.17 -7.94 4.64
N PRO A 41 -15.58 -8.18 3.37
CA PRO A 41 -15.25 -7.28 2.27
C PRO A 41 -16.02 -5.95 2.39
N SER A 42 -15.43 -4.88 1.83
CA SER A 42 -16.02 -3.53 1.68
C SER A 42 -16.02 -2.66 2.93
N VAL A 43 -16.27 -3.18 4.11
CA VAL A 43 -16.45 -2.40 5.36
C VAL A 43 -15.21 -1.61 5.81
N LEU A 44 -14.02 -2.00 5.37
CA LEU A 44 -12.75 -1.36 5.77
C LEU A 44 -12.07 -0.61 4.62
N THR A 45 -12.70 -0.51 3.44
CA THR A 45 -12.11 0.11 2.25
C THR A 45 -11.67 1.54 2.53
N ASP A 46 -12.56 2.36 3.07
CA ASP A 46 -12.28 3.77 3.35
C ASP A 46 -11.22 3.94 4.44
N CYS A 47 -11.34 3.19 5.55
CA CYS A 47 -10.35 3.24 6.63
C CYS A 47 -8.94 2.86 6.15
N THR A 48 -8.82 1.84 5.29
CA THR A 48 -7.52 1.44 4.73
C THR A 48 -6.97 2.51 3.79
N ALA A 49 -7.83 3.12 2.96
CA ALA A 49 -7.42 4.21 2.08
C ALA A 49 -7.01 5.46 2.87
N ASP A 50 -7.69 5.75 3.99
CA ASP A 50 -7.32 6.85 4.89
C ASP A 50 -5.93 6.63 5.49
N ILE A 51 -5.63 5.41 5.93
CA ILE A 51 -4.29 5.07 6.44
C ILE A 51 -3.23 5.16 5.33
N ALA A 52 -3.51 4.69 4.11
CA ALA A 52 -2.58 4.81 2.99
C ALA A 52 -2.23 6.27 2.71
N MET A 53 -3.22 7.16 2.66
CA MET A 53 -2.99 8.59 2.47
C MET A 53 -2.32 9.24 3.68
N SER A 54 -2.65 8.81 4.90
CA SER A 54 -1.98 9.30 6.11
C SER A 54 -0.50 8.96 6.10
N LEU A 55 -0.12 7.72 5.80
CA LEU A 55 1.27 7.30 5.68
C LEU A 55 1.99 8.08 4.58
N LEU A 56 1.37 8.25 3.40
CA LEU A 56 1.91 9.03 2.30
C LEU A 56 2.24 10.47 2.75
N LEU A 57 1.30 11.12 3.42
CA LEU A 57 1.50 12.49 3.93
C LEU A 57 2.55 12.52 5.05
N MET A 58 2.53 11.55 5.96
CA MET A 58 3.48 11.48 7.08
C MET A 58 4.92 11.35 6.60
N VAL A 59 5.19 10.46 5.64
CA VAL A 59 6.56 10.28 5.13
C VAL A 59 6.99 11.44 4.25
N ALA A 60 6.13 11.92 3.34
CA ALA A 60 6.44 13.03 2.45
C ALA A 60 6.67 14.34 3.22
N ARG A 61 5.93 14.59 4.28
CA ARG A 61 5.97 15.83 5.06
C ARG A 61 6.78 15.72 6.34
N ARG A 62 7.46 14.59 6.57
CA ARG A 62 8.32 14.33 7.72
C ARG A 62 7.60 14.51 9.07
N VAL A 63 6.30 14.16 9.11
CA VAL A 63 5.45 14.38 10.29
C VAL A 63 5.97 13.60 11.50
N GLY A 64 6.38 12.34 11.30
CA GLY A 64 6.92 11.51 12.37
C GLY A 64 8.25 12.04 12.96
N GLU A 65 9.07 12.72 12.14
CA GLU A 65 10.30 13.37 12.64
C GLU A 65 9.94 14.60 13.48
N GLY A 66 9.02 15.43 13.00
CA GLY A 66 8.56 16.62 13.74
C GLY A 66 7.89 16.24 15.07
N GLU A 67 7.08 15.18 15.06
CA GLU A 67 6.43 14.67 16.28
C GLU A 67 7.47 14.19 17.30
N ARG A 68 8.48 13.42 16.88
CA ARG A 68 9.57 12.97 17.77
C ARG A 68 10.38 14.14 18.33
N GLU A 69 10.71 15.13 17.50
CA GLU A 69 11.43 16.34 17.94
C GLU A 69 10.64 17.11 18.99
N LEU A 70 9.33 17.29 18.78
CA LEU A 70 8.46 17.97 19.73
C LEU A 70 8.38 17.22 21.06
N ARG A 71 8.15 15.89 21.02
CA ARG A 71 8.03 15.06 22.24
C ARG A 71 9.33 14.92 23.02
N SER A 72 10.46 14.99 22.35
CA SER A 72 11.78 14.96 23.01
C SER A 72 12.24 16.32 23.53
N ASN A 73 11.39 17.36 23.47
CA ASN A 73 11.69 18.74 23.84
C ASN A 73 12.89 19.36 23.08
N ASN A 74 13.20 18.85 21.87
CA ASN A 74 14.28 19.37 21.03
C ASN A 74 13.80 20.47 20.08
N TRP A 75 12.51 20.71 20.00
CA TRP A 75 11.97 21.76 19.15
C TRP A 75 12.24 23.14 19.77
N THR A 76 13.00 23.97 19.06
CA THR A 76 13.44 25.29 19.52
C THR A 76 12.73 26.46 18.85
N GLY A 77 11.62 26.19 18.16
CA GLY A 77 10.85 27.19 17.45
C GLY A 77 10.88 27.00 15.93
N TRP A 78 10.10 27.81 15.23
CA TRP A 78 10.00 27.77 13.77
C TRP A 78 11.30 28.23 13.10
N ARG A 79 11.70 27.52 12.05
CA ARG A 79 12.85 27.84 11.20
C ARG A 79 12.50 27.63 9.73
N PRO A 80 12.86 28.53 8.80
CA PRO A 80 12.42 28.48 7.39
C PRO A 80 12.77 27.19 6.65
N THR A 81 13.91 26.59 6.97
CA THR A 81 14.45 25.40 6.28
C THR A 81 14.35 24.12 7.13
N HIS A 82 13.69 24.18 8.28
CA HIS A 82 13.58 23.05 9.17
C HIS A 82 12.48 22.10 8.72
N LEU A 83 12.79 20.80 8.72
CA LEU A 83 11.87 19.71 8.33
C LEU A 83 11.20 19.94 6.96
N LEU A 84 11.95 20.45 5.99
CA LEU A 84 11.45 20.58 4.62
C LEU A 84 11.07 19.22 4.08
N GLY A 85 9.80 19.07 3.72
CA GLY A 85 9.26 17.85 3.13
C GLY A 85 9.00 17.98 1.64
N THR A 86 8.60 16.87 1.03
CA THR A 86 8.23 16.81 -0.39
C THR A 86 6.79 17.26 -0.58
N LYS A 87 6.52 18.07 -1.60
CA LYS A 87 5.17 18.45 -2.02
C LYS A 87 4.44 17.22 -2.57
N VAL A 88 3.19 17.02 -2.16
CA VAL A 88 2.31 15.94 -2.64
C VAL A 88 1.39 16.41 -3.77
N THR A 89 0.82 17.60 -3.61
CA THR A 89 -0.15 18.16 -4.57
C THR A 89 0.42 18.23 -5.99
N GLY A 90 -0.31 17.69 -6.97
CA GLY A 90 0.05 17.68 -8.37
C GLY A 90 1.18 16.72 -8.74
N LYS A 91 1.50 15.75 -7.88
CA LYS A 91 2.48 14.70 -8.13
C LYS A 91 1.82 13.45 -8.72
N LYS A 92 2.62 12.53 -9.26
CA LYS A 92 2.15 11.27 -9.81
C LYS A 92 2.05 10.21 -8.72
N LEU A 93 0.86 9.62 -8.56
CA LEU A 93 0.62 8.46 -7.72
C LEU A 93 0.46 7.21 -8.58
N GLY A 94 1.39 6.28 -8.49
CA GLY A 94 1.28 4.95 -9.07
C GLY A 94 0.60 3.99 -8.09
N ILE A 95 -0.41 3.29 -8.56
CA ILE A 95 -1.19 2.34 -7.76
C ILE A 95 -1.01 0.94 -8.32
N ILE A 96 -0.44 0.05 -7.51
CA ILE A 96 -0.29 -1.37 -7.84
C ILE A 96 -1.47 -2.11 -7.21
N GLY A 97 -2.41 -2.57 -8.06
CA GLY A 97 -3.70 -3.13 -7.65
C GLY A 97 -4.79 -2.06 -7.57
N PHE A 98 -5.58 -1.92 -8.66
CA PHE A 98 -6.63 -0.89 -8.78
C PHE A 98 -8.02 -1.42 -8.42
N GLY A 99 -8.06 -2.28 -7.40
CA GLY A 99 -9.28 -2.79 -6.77
C GLY A 99 -9.96 -1.73 -5.89
N ARG A 100 -10.89 -2.17 -5.03
CA ARG A 100 -11.69 -1.26 -4.16
C ARG A 100 -10.82 -0.29 -3.35
N ILE A 101 -9.76 -0.78 -2.71
CA ILE A 101 -8.88 0.06 -1.87
C ILE A 101 -8.05 1.00 -2.76
N GLY A 102 -7.45 0.49 -3.85
CA GLY A 102 -6.69 1.31 -4.80
C GLY A 102 -7.52 2.46 -5.38
N GLN A 103 -8.79 2.20 -5.74
CA GLN A 103 -9.73 3.23 -6.21
C GLN A 103 -10.08 4.25 -5.12
N ALA A 104 -10.24 3.81 -3.87
CA ALA A 104 -10.51 4.71 -2.75
C ALA A 104 -9.30 5.59 -2.42
N VAL A 105 -8.07 5.07 -2.57
CA VAL A 105 -6.82 5.86 -2.49
C VAL A 105 -6.75 6.86 -3.65
N ALA A 106 -7.03 6.40 -4.89
CA ALA A 106 -7.07 7.27 -6.06
C ALA A 106 -8.06 8.44 -5.91
N GLN A 107 -9.23 8.17 -5.34
CA GLN A 107 -10.24 9.21 -5.08
C GLN A 107 -9.71 10.31 -4.17
N ARG A 108 -9.04 9.95 -3.07
CA ARG A 108 -8.47 10.90 -2.12
C ARG A 108 -7.31 11.67 -2.74
N ALA A 109 -6.43 10.98 -3.44
CA ALA A 109 -5.27 11.58 -4.10
C ALA A 109 -5.68 12.54 -5.23
N LYS A 110 -6.60 12.11 -6.08
CA LYS A 110 -7.07 12.93 -7.21
C LYS A 110 -7.82 14.17 -6.75
N PHE A 111 -8.85 14.00 -5.95
CA PHE A 111 -9.75 15.11 -5.61
C PHE A 111 -9.26 15.94 -4.40
N GLY A 112 -8.46 15.35 -3.49
CA GLY A 112 -7.90 16.08 -2.36
C GLY A 112 -6.57 16.78 -2.68
N PHE A 113 -5.73 16.16 -3.51
CA PHE A 113 -4.37 16.63 -3.78
C PHE A 113 -4.08 16.90 -5.25
N ASN A 114 -5.07 16.79 -6.14
CA ASN A 114 -4.91 16.97 -7.58
C ASN A 114 -3.73 16.15 -8.16
N MET A 115 -3.54 14.93 -7.67
CA MET A 115 -2.49 14.05 -8.15
C MET A 115 -2.87 13.43 -9.51
N ASP A 116 -1.88 13.15 -10.34
CA ASP A 116 -2.06 12.34 -11.52
C ASP A 116 -2.04 10.87 -11.13
N ILE A 117 -3.08 10.12 -11.52
CA ILE A 117 -3.24 8.72 -11.15
C ILE A 117 -2.71 7.83 -12.26
N LEU A 118 -1.69 7.06 -11.94
CA LEU A 118 -1.18 5.95 -12.75
C LEU A 118 -1.59 4.65 -12.07
N TYR A 119 -1.91 3.61 -12.82
CA TYR A 119 -2.22 2.32 -12.20
C TYR A 119 -1.75 1.14 -13.04
N TRP A 120 -1.49 0.05 -12.35
CA TRP A 120 -1.31 -1.27 -12.90
C TRP A 120 -2.22 -2.26 -12.17
N ASP A 121 -2.93 -3.07 -12.94
CA ASP A 121 -3.75 -4.16 -12.44
C ASP A 121 -3.74 -5.28 -13.48
N PRO A 122 -3.61 -6.57 -13.10
CA PRO A 122 -3.65 -7.68 -14.04
C PRO A 122 -5.03 -7.86 -14.69
N PHE A 123 -6.07 -7.27 -14.11
CA PHE A 123 -7.43 -7.30 -14.62
C PHE A 123 -7.80 -5.99 -15.30
N ASP A 124 -8.72 -6.07 -16.25
CA ASP A 124 -9.26 -4.87 -16.88
C ASP A 124 -10.21 -4.14 -15.93
N ILE A 125 -10.01 -2.84 -15.84
CA ILE A 125 -10.83 -1.93 -15.05
C ILE A 125 -11.80 -1.24 -16.00
N SER A 126 -13.08 -1.10 -15.62
CA SER A 126 -14.08 -0.47 -16.45
C SER A 126 -13.73 0.98 -16.80
N GLU A 127 -14.06 1.39 -18.03
CA GLU A 127 -13.79 2.74 -18.52
C GLU A 127 -14.41 3.84 -17.65
N ASP A 128 -15.57 3.59 -17.06
CA ASP A 128 -16.23 4.53 -16.14
C ASP A 128 -15.37 4.83 -14.93
N ILE A 129 -14.71 3.80 -14.36
CA ILE A 129 -13.82 3.97 -13.21
C ILE A 129 -12.54 4.70 -13.63
N VAL A 130 -11.94 4.31 -14.75
CA VAL A 130 -10.73 4.95 -15.29
C VAL A 130 -10.99 6.43 -15.56
N SER A 131 -12.09 6.74 -16.24
CA SER A 131 -12.49 8.10 -16.58
C SER A 131 -12.80 8.95 -15.35
N LYS A 132 -13.46 8.37 -14.34
CA LYS A 132 -13.77 9.06 -13.06
C LYS A 132 -12.55 9.69 -12.41
N PHE A 133 -11.42 8.99 -12.45
CA PHE A 133 -10.17 9.45 -11.85
C PHE A 133 -9.22 10.09 -12.87
N ASN A 134 -9.56 10.09 -14.15
CA ASN A 134 -8.64 10.39 -15.24
C ASN A 134 -7.33 9.61 -15.03
N ALA A 135 -7.48 8.30 -14.77
CA ALA A 135 -6.35 7.43 -14.45
C ALA A 135 -5.73 6.86 -15.73
N THR A 136 -4.41 6.73 -15.75
CA THR A 136 -3.66 6.16 -16.87
C THR A 136 -3.21 4.75 -16.50
N LYS A 137 -3.63 3.75 -17.29
CA LYS A 137 -3.11 2.38 -17.15
C LYS A 137 -1.68 2.33 -17.70
N LEU A 138 -0.78 1.71 -16.96
CA LEU A 138 0.56 1.36 -17.44
C LEU A 138 0.66 -0.16 -17.63
N ASP A 139 1.50 -0.57 -18.58
CA ASP A 139 1.58 -1.95 -19.02
C ASP A 139 2.30 -2.84 -17.99
N THR A 140 3.25 -2.27 -17.25
CA THR A 140 4.09 -3.02 -16.31
C THR A 140 4.21 -2.32 -14.96
N ILE A 141 4.54 -3.09 -13.92
CA ILE A 141 4.86 -2.56 -12.59
C ILE A 141 6.16 -1.75 -12.65
N GLU A 142 7.08 -2.13 -13.51
CA GLU A 142 8.32 -1.42 -13.76
C GLU A 142 8.09 0.01 -14.26
N ASP A 143 7.06 0.22 -15.09
CA ASP A 143 6.68 1.55 -15.56
C ASP A 143 6.02 2.37 -14.44
N ILE A 144 5.21 1.72 -13.58
CA ILE A 144 4.73 2.37 -12.36
C ILE A 144 5.92 2.86 -11.50
N CYS A 145 6.93 2.03 -11.30
CA CYS A 145 8.10 2.40 -10.51
C CYS A 145 8.87 3.59 -11.12
N LYS A 146 9.09 3.60 -12.44
CA LYS A 146 9.84 4.65 -13.12
C LYS A 146 9.11 5.99 -13.13
N GLU A 147 7.79 5.97 -13.36
CA GLU A 147 7.04 7.20 -13.61
C GLU A 147 6.51 7.88 -12.35
N SER A 148 6.29 7.12 -11.28
CA SER A 148 5.62 7.61 -10.08
C SER A 148 6.53 8.42 -9.17
N ASP A 149 5.95 9.41 -8.48
CA ASP A 149 6.58 10.09 -7.35
C ASP A 149 6.19 9.41 -6.03
N PHE A 150 5.05 8.75 -6.01
CA PHE A 150 4.55 7.93 -4.91
C PHE A 150 4.02 6.61 -5.48
N VAL A 151 4.35 5.50 -4.86
CA VAL A 151 3.83 4.17 -5.22
C VAL A 151 3.01 3.65 -4.05
N SER A 152 1.75 3.31 -4.29
CA SER A 152 0.86 2.69 -3.30
C SER A 152 0.55 1.25 -3.68
N VAL A 153 0.88 0.31 -2.80
CA VAL A 153 0.67 -1.12 -3.00
C VAL A 153 -0.66 -1.53 -2.36
N ASN A 154 -1.58 -2.05 -3.20
CA ASN A 154 -2.95 -2.41 -2.80
C ASN A 154 -3.37 -3.79 -3.33
N CYS A 155 -2.45 -4.57 -3.88
CA CYS A 155 -2.71 -5.91 -4.38
C CYS A 155 -2.77 -6.95 -3.24
N PRO A 156 -3.46 -8.09 -3.41
CA PRO A 156 -3.47 -9.16 -2.42
C PRO A 156 -2.10 -9.87 -2.35
N ALA A 157 -1.80 -10.48 -1.20
CA ALA A 157 -0.64 -11.37 -1.07
C ALA A 157 -0.98 -12.73 -1.67
N THR A 158 -0.28 -13.08 -2.74
CA THR A 158 -0.33 -14.37 -3.42
C THR A 158 1.09 -14.85 -3.71
N LYS A 159 1.24 -16.01 -4.32
CA LYS A 159 2.58 -16.51 -4.74
C LYS A 159 3.22 -15.57 -5.79
N GLU A 160 2.39 -15.00 -6.66
CA GLU A 160 2.82 -14.12 -7.75
C GLU A 160 3.19 -12.72 -7.24
N THR A 161 2.61 -12.29 -6.11
CA THR A 161 2.89 -10.99 -5.51
C THR A 161 3.89 -11.06 -4.36
N PHE A 162 4.41 -12.25 -4.04
CA PHE A 162 5.47 -12.41 -3.04
C PHE A 162 6.74 -11.69 -3.49
N HIS A 163 7.25 -10.78 -2.64
CA HIS A 163 8.38 -9.91 -2.94
C HIS A 163 8.23 -9.17 -4.28
N LEU A 164 7.00 -8.74 -4.58
CA LEU A 164 6.70 -7.98 -5.78
C LEU A 164 7.56 -6.72 -5.87
N MET A 165 7.70 -5.99 -4.76
CA MET A 165 8.63 -4.86 -4.64
C MET A 165 9.97 -5.39 -4.14
N ASN A 166 10.87 -5.65 -5.08
CA ASN A 166 12.22 -6.19 -4.90
C ASN A 166 13.30 -5.15 -5.20
N GLU A 167 14.58 -5.55 -5.09
CA GLU A 167 15.73 -4.67 -5.32
C GLU A 167 15.73 -4.05 -6.73
N GLU A 168 15.36 -4.84 -7.75
CA GLU A 168 15.33 -4.36 -9.13
C GLU A 168 14.30 -3.24 -9.31
N ARG A 169 13.12 -3.40 -8.74
CA ARG A 169 12.03 -2.40 -8.81
C ARG A 169 12.33 -1.16 -7.99
N PHE A 170 12.97 -1.29 -6.83
CA PHE A 170 13.41 -0.12 -6.06
C PHE A 170 14.44 0.71 -6.85
N LYS A 171 15.39 0.08 -7.53
CA LYS A 171 16.36 0.78 -8.40
C LYS A 171 15.74 1.52 -9.59
N LEU A 172 14.55 1.10 -10.03
CA LEU A 172 13.81 1.79 -11.08
C LEU A 172 13.06 3.02 -10.57
N MET A 173 12.81 3.12 -9.27
CA MET A 173 12.11 4.26 -8.70
C MET A 173 12.98 5.52 -8.73
N LYS A 174 12.32 6.67 -8.71
CA LYS A 174 13.04 7.95 -8.60
C LYS A 174 13.67 8.06 -7.21
N PRO A 175 14.87 8.62 -7.06
CA PRO A 175 15.47 8.88 -5.74
C PRO A 175 14.61 9.77 -4.83
N SER A 176 13.69 10.52 -5.40
CA SER A 176 12.72 11.34 -4.66
C SER A 176 11.38 10.64 -4.42
N ALA A 177 11.22 9.39 -4.85
CA ALA A 177 9.94 8.67 -4.73
C ALA A 177 9.76 8.01 -3.37
N PHE A 178 8.51 7.75 -3.04
CA PHE A 178 8.08 7.09 -1.80
C PHE A 178 7.26 5.85 -2.11
N VAL A 179 7.38 4.81 -1.29
CA VAL A 179 6.53 3.61 -1.36
C VAL A 179 5.64 3.50 -0.12
N ILE A 180 4.36 3.18 -0.34
CA ILE A 180 3.35 3.02 0.72
C ILE A 180 2.74 1.62 0.58
N ASN A 181 2.75 0.85 1.65
CA ASN A 181 2.18 -0.49 1.66
C ASN A 181 1.17 -0.66 2.80
N THR A 182 -0.09 -0.68 2.46
CA THR A 182 -1.19 -1.01 3.39
C THR A 182 -1.83 -2.37 3.06
N ALA A 183 -1.19 -3.15 2.19
CA ALA A 183 -1.67 -4.47 1.79
C ALA A 183 -1.12 -5.58 2.71
N ARG A 184 0.05 -6.12 2.41
CA ARG A 184 0.71 -7.17 3.21
C ARG A 184 2.22 -6.99 3.18
N GLY A 185 2.90 -7.31 4.29
CA GLY A 185 4.37 -7.22 4.39
C GLY A 185 5.08 -8.05 3.32
N ASP A 186 4.64 -9.27 3.09
CA ASP A 186 5.25 -10.23 2.15
C ASP A 186 5.29 -9.76 0.68
N ILE A 187 4.58 -8.70 0.34
CA ILE A 187 4.61 -8.09 -1.01
C ILE A 187 5.90 -7.28 -1.21
N ILE A 188 6.52 -6.84 -0.13
CA ILE A 188 7.78 -6.11 -0.16
C ILE A 188 8.92 -7.03 0.31
N ASP A 189 10.00 -7.09 -0.43
CA ASP A 189 11.27 -7.61 0.09
C ASP A 189 11.84 -6.59 1.08
N GLU A 190 11.68 -6.88 2.38
CA GLU A 190 12.12 -5.96 3.45
C GLU A 190 13.64 -5.70 3.40
N LYS A 191 14.45 -6.68 3.00
CA LYS A 191 15.90 -6.49 2.89
C LYS A 191 16.25 -5.54 1.75
N ALA A 192 15.57 -5.71 0.62
CA ALA A 192 15.71 -4.81 -0.52
C ALA A 192 15.24 -3.38 -0.18
N LEU A 193 14.13 -3.25 0.55
CA LEU A 193 13.62 -1.95 1.02
C LEU A 193 14.63 -1.27 1.95
N LEU A 194 15.15 -1.97 2.94
CA LEU A 194 16.15 -1.42 3.86
C LEU A 194 17.40 -0.94 3.12
N LYS A 195 17.87 -1.72 2.13
CA LYS A 195 18.99 -1.33 1.27
C LYS A 195 18.66 -0.08 0.45
N ALA A 196 17.52 -0.05 -0.22
CA ALA A 196 17.10 1.09 -1.04
C ALA A 196 16.99 2.39 -0.23
N LEU A 197 16.53 2.32 1.01
CA LEU A 197 16.49 3.47 1.93
C LEU A 197 17.91 3.90 2.37
N ALA A 198 18.78 2.94 2.71
CA ALA A 198 20.16 3.22 3.13
C ALA A 198 20.99 3.84 1.99
N ASP A 199 20.85 3.32 0.77
CA ASP A 199 21.54 3.77 -0.43
C ASP A 199 20.89 5.00 -1.07
N LYS A 200 19.76 5.49 -0.52
CA LYS A 200 18.97 6.62 -1.02
C LYS A 200 18.47 6.41 -2.46
N GLU A 201 18.19 5.19 -2.83
CA GLU A 201 17.53 4.84 -4.10
C GLU A 201 16.08 5.34 -4.11
N ILE A 202 15.45 5.45 -2.91
CA ILE A 202 14.13 6.07 -2.70
C ILE A 202 14.18 7.04 -1.51
N ALA A 203 13.23 7.97 -1.45
CA ALA A 203 13.19 9.00 -0.42
C ALA A 203 12.60 8.51 0.91
N GLY A 204 11.73 7.50 0.88
CA GLY A 204 11.10 6.99 2.09
C GLY A 204 10.06 5.92 1.83
N ALA A 205 9.57 5.32 2.93
CA ALA A 205 8.55 4.28 2.94
C ALA A 205 7.57 4.46 4.10
N GLY A 206 6.33 3.99 3.93
CA GLY A 206 5.28 4.01 4.94
C GLY A 206 4.32 2.83 4.83
#